data_e7335990b47723f8b7d7f3d831e6060c
#
_entry.id   e7335990b47723f8b7d7f3d831e6060c
#
_cell.length_a   1.000
_cell.length_b   1.000
_cell.length_c   1.000
_cell.angle_alpha   90.00
_cell.angle_beta   90.00
_cell.angle_gamma   90.00
#
_symmetry.space_group_name_H-M   'P 1'
#
loop_
_entity.id
_entity.type
_entity.pdbx_description
1 polymer ?
#
loop_
_entity_poly.entity_id
_entity_poly.type
_entity_poly.pdbx_seq_one_letter_code
_entity_poly.pdbx_strand_id
1 'polypeptide(L)'
;LDNGFTTLVAALIQAELVPALCNPLADFTVFAPTNDAFDDLADAVGAPLSAILGIPELPEILLYHVLGANVPSSAVTNGAIAQPLSTLNTLKLTQTTSGDIFVNQAEVTSADINSSNGVVHVIDAVLLPIATVVDLAINNNFTTLTAAVVKAELVPALSDPFSEFTVFAPTNAAFDNLTTALGTNLNGILNLPNLED
;
A
#
# COMPACT_ATOMS: atom_id res chain seq x y z
N LEU A 1 8.52 11.36 20.49
CA LEU A 1 8.71 11.54 19.02
C LEU A 1 10.18 11.44 18.59
N ASP A 2 11.10 11.06 19.46
CA ASP A 2 12.55 10.99 19.15
C ASP A 2 12.98 9.63 18.52
N ASN A 3 12.05 8.76 18.17
CA ASN A 3 12.38 7.37 17.84
C ASN A 3 12.11 7.03 16.36
N GLY A 4 12.89 7.61 15.45
CA GLY A 4 12.92 7.14 14.07
C GLY A 4 11.95 7.80 13.09
N PHE A 5 11.31 8.94 13.44
CA PHE A 5 10.37 9.67 12.56
C PHE A 5 10.76 11.13 12.32
N THR A 6 12.02 11.49 12.53
CA THR A 6 12.50 12.87 12.36
C THR A 6 12.34 13.35 10.93
N THR A 7 12.56 12.46 9.96
CA THR A 7 12.40 12.74 8.52
C THR A 7 10.93 12.95 8.15
N LEU A 8 10.02 12.11 8.65
CA LEU A 8 8.59 12.28 8.42
C LEU A 8 8.09 13.62 8.98
N VAL A 9 8.52 13.98 10.21
CA VAL A 9 8.15 15.27 10.82
C VAL A 9 8.68 16.44 9.98
N ALA A 10 9.92 16.39 9.51
CA ALA A 10 10.49 17.39 8.63
C ALA A 10 9.70 17.52 7.32
N ALA A 11 9.32 16.37 6.71
CA ALA A 11 8.50 16.31 5.50
C ALA A 11 7.12 16.96 5.72
N LEU A 12 6.44 16.65 6.82
CA LEU A 12 5.13 17.23 7.17
C LEU A 12 5.19 18.75 7.39
N ILE A 13 6.28 19.23 8.00
CA ILE A 13 6.51 20.68 8.18
C ILE A 13 6.75 21.35 6.83
N GLN A 14 7.60 20.75 5.99
CA GLN A 14 7.91 21.28 4.66
C GLN A 14 6.69 21.32 3.73
N ALA A 15 5.81 20.33 3.84
CA ALA A 15 4.57 20.23 3.08
C ALA A 15 3.41 21.06 3.67
N GLU A 16 3.61 21.76 4.78
CA GLU A 16 2.60 22.54 5.50
C GLU A 16 1.36 21.73 5.92
N LEU A 17 1.50 20.39 6.10
CA LEU A 17 0.38 19.49 6.44
C LEU A 17 0.12 19.37 7.95
N VAL A 18 1.01 19.88 8.80
CA VAL A 18 0.86 19.77 10.26
C VAL A 18 -0.49 20.30 10.76
N PRO A 19 -0.99 21.50 10.34
CA PRO A 19 -2.30 21.99 10.81
C PRO A 19 -3.48 21.08 10.43
N ALA A 20 -3.43 20.49 9.24
CA ALA A 20 -4.49 19.59 8.74
C ALA A 20 -4.54 18.28 9.52
N LEU A 21 -3.38 17.70 9.82
CA LEU A 21 -3.27 16.42 10.53
C LEU A 21 -3.41 16.54 12.05
N CYS A 22 -3.27 17.74 12.60
CA CYS A 22 -3.49 18.01 14.03
C CYS A 22 -4.95 18.36 14.38
N ASN A 23 -5.90 18.21 13.44
CA ASN A 23 -7.31 18.47 13.72
C ASN A 23 -7.86 17.46 14.75
N PRO A 24 -8.28 17.87 15.96
CA PRO A 24 -8.72 16.93 16.99
C PRO A 24 -10.11 16.32 16.74
N LEU A 25 -10.84 16.83 15.73
CA LEU A 25 -12.16 16.33 15.34
C LEU A 25 -12.06 15.33 14.17
N ALA A 26 -10.89 15.15 13.61
CA ALA A 26 -10.66 14.16 12.59
C ALA A 26 -10.40 12.78 13.22
N ASP A 27 -10.53 11.74 12.41
CA ASP A 27 -10.23 10.37 12.78
C ASP A 27 -9.41 9.76 11.64
N PHE A 28 -8.08 9.79 11.80
CA PHE A 28 -7.15 9.41 10.75
C PHE A 28 -6.52 8.04 10.99
N THR A 29 -6.11 7.40 9.91
CA THR A 29 -5.07 6.37 9.94
C THR A 29 -3.84 6.92 9.23
N VAL A 30 -2.71 6.93 9.90
CA VAL A 30 -1.44 7.39 9.33
C VAL A 30 -0.49 6.20 9.19
N PHE A 31 -0.06 5.93 7.98
CA PHE A 31 1.05 5.01 7.71
C PHE A 31 2.34 5.82 7.80
N ALA A 32 3.11 5.59 8.87
CA ALA A 32 4.29 6.38 9.20
C ALA A 32 5.58 5.67 8.78
N PRO A 33 6.23 6.08 7.67
CA PRO A 33 7.52 5.53 7.29
C PRO A 33 8.61 5.95 8.28
N THR A 34 9.52 5.01 8.58
CA THR A 34 10.69 5.24 9.42
C THR A 34 11.70 6.14 8.72
N ASN A 35 12.72 6.63 9.46
CA ASN A 35 13.84 7.33 8.82
C ASN A 35 14.56 6.43 7.82
N ASP A 36 14.76 5.15 8.16
CA ASP A 36 15.40 4.16 7.28
C ASP A 36 14.60 4.00 5.96
N ALA A 37 13.26 4.00 6.03
CA ALA A 37 12.41 3.96 4.83
C ALA A 37 12.64 5.16 3.90
N PHE A 38 12.93 6.34 4.44
CA PHE A 38 13.28 7.51 3.64
C PHE A 38 14.70 7.43 3.09
N ASP A 39 15.65 6.84 3.84
CA ASP A 39 17.01 6.63 3.38
C ASP A 39 17.03 5.60 2.24
N ASP A 40 16.28 4.50 2.36
CA ASP A 40 16.11 3.50 1.30
C ASP A 40 15.48 4.11 0.05
N LEU A 41 14.49 4.99 0.19
CA LEU A 41 13.91 5.74 -0.93
C LEU A 41 14.97 6.62 -1.60
N ALA A 42 15.79 7.33 -0.82
CA ALA A 42 16.85 8.21 -1.34
C ALA A 42 17.87 7.40 -2.16
N ASP A 43 18.26 6.24 -1.66
CA ASP A 43 19.18 5.32 -2.35
C ASP A 43 18.55 4.77 -3.63
N ALA A 44 17.28 4.34 -3.59
CA ALA A 44 16.57 3.79 -4.75
C ALA A 44 16.41 4.80 -5.89
N VAL A 45 16.14 6.08 -5.57
CA VAL A 45 16.02 7.15 -6.58
C VAL A 45 17.36 7.79 -6.94
N GLY A 46 18.43 7.47 -6.22
CA GLY A 46 19.77 8.05 -6.44
C GLY A 46 19.83 9.56 -6.15
N ALA A 47 19.01 10.06 -5.23
CA ALA A 47 18.91 11.48 -4.90
C ALA A 47 19.05 11.70 -3.39
N PRO A 48 19.68 12.80 -2.94
CA PRO A 48 19.80 13.09 -1.53
C PRO A 48 18.40 13.37 -0.93
N LEU A 49 18.22 13.02 0.35
CA LEU A 49 16.96 13.22 1.08
C LEU A 49 16.44 14.66 0.99
N SER A 50 17.32 15.66 1.01
CA SER A 50 16.94 17.08 0.85
C SER A 50 16.29 17.39 -0.50
N ALA A 51 16.66 16.67 -1.56
CA ALA A 51 16.02 16.82 -2.88
C ALA A 51 14.62 16.19 -2.86
N ILE A 52 14.46 15.02 -2.21
CA ILE A 52 13.16 14.33 -2.08
C ILE A 52 12.20 15.21 -1.27
N LEU A 53 12.64 15.80 -0.16
CA LEU A 53 11.82 16.68 0.66
C LEU A 53 11.51 18.03 -0.02
N GLY A 54 12.21 18.39 -1.09
CA GLY A 54 12.01 19.62 -1.84
C GLY A 54 11.13 19.50 -3.09
N ILE A 55 10.59 18.33 -3.40
CA ILE A 55 9.77 18.15 -4.61
C ILE A 55 8.37 18.77 -4.43
N PRO A 56 7.80 19.35 -5.49
CA PRO A 56 6.46 19.93 -5.45
C PRO A 56 5.35 18.93 -5.10
N GLU A 57 5.56 17.64 -5.40
CA GLU A 57 4.62 16.54 -5.18
C GLU A 57 4.64 16.01 -3.74
N LEU A 58 5.55 16.50 -2.87
CA LEU A 58 5.68 16.03 -1.49
C LEU A 58 4.35 16.04 -0.72
N PRO A 59 3.50 17.09 -0.79
CA PRO A 59 2.21 17.08 -0.10
C PRO A 59 1.30 15.93 -0.52
N GLU A 60 1.22 15.63 -1.82
CA GLU A 60 0.40 14.52 -2.35
C GLU A 60 0.95 13.15 -1.91
N ILE A 61 2.27 12.98 -1.90
CA ILE A 61 2.91 11.76 -1.40
C ILE A 61 2.59 11.57 0.09
N LEU A 62 2.67 12.62 0.90
CA LEU A 62 2.35 12.53 2.33
C LEU A 62 0.86 12.29 2.57
N LEU A 63 -0.05 12.90 1.79
CA LEU A 63 -1.48 12.62 1.85
C LEU A 63 -1.81 11.20 1.38
N TYR A 64 -0.97 10.58 0.56
CA TYR A 64 -1.11 9.18 0.17
C TYR A 64 -0.86 8.22 1.34
N HIS A 65 -0.15 8.66 2.40
CA HIS A 65 0.07 7.90 3.63
C HIS A 65 -1.07 8.04 4.66
N VAL A 66 -2.14 8.79 4.34
CA VAL A 66 -3.19 9.12 5.32
C VAL A 66 -4.55 8.68 4.81
N LEU A 67 -5.28 7.91 5.63
CA LEU A 67 -6.70 7.64 5.42
C LEU A 67 -7.55 8.60 6.28
N GLY A 68 -8.68 9.05 5.75
CA GLY A 68 -9.66 9.88 6.46
C GLY A 68 -10.63 9.05 7.33
N ALA A 69 -10.18 7.93 7.87
CA ALA A 69 -10.93 7.04 8.73
C ALA A 69 -9.98 6.29 9.67
N ASN A 70 -10.49 5.85 10.81
CA ASN A 70 -9.74 5.03 11.76
C ASN A 70 -9.84 3.55 11.33
N VAL A 71 -8.72 2.98 10.91
CA VAL A 71 -8.63 1.59 10.46
C VAL A 71 -7.60 0.88 11.35
N PRO A 72 -8.01 0.26 12.46
CA PRO A 72 -7.10 -0.55 13.26
C PRO A 72 -6.66 -1.81 12.50
N SER A 73 -5.54 -2.39 12.90
CA SER A 73 -4.99 -3.59 12.25
C SER A 73 -5.99 -4.74 12.15
N SER A 74 -6.86 -4.87 13.16
CA SER A 74 -7.93 -5.88 13.21
C SER A 74 -9.03 -5.69 12.17
N ALA A 75 -9.16 -4.49 11.58
CA ALA A 75 -10.11 -4.18 10.52
C ALA A 75 -9.52 -4.41 9.11
N VAL A 76 -8.22 -4.64 9.02
CA VAL A 76 -7.57 -4.94 7.75
C VAL A 76 -8.03 -6.31 7.25
N THR A 77 -8.55 -6.35 6.04
CA THR A 77 -8.89 -7.59 5.34
C THR A 77 -7.99 -7.77 4.15
N ASN A 78 -7.58 -9.01 3.90
CA ASN A 78 -6.69 -9.31 2.77
C ASN A 78 -7.30 -8.89 1.44
N GLY A 79 -6.58 -8.07 0.68
CA GLY A 79 -7.02 -7.51 -0.61
C GLY A 79 -7.95 -6.31 -0.51
N ALA A 80 -8.12 -5.72 0.67
CA ALA A 80 -8.89 -4.50 0.81
C ALA A 80 -8.22 -3.34 0.07
N ILE A 81 -9.05 -2.48 -0.53
CA ILE A 81 -8.61 -1.25 -1.19
C ILE A 81 -9.09 -0.08 -0.35
N ALA A 82 -8.17 0.78 0.03
CA ALA A 82 -8.47 1.99 0.79
C ALA A 82 -8.18 3.24 -0.04
N GLN A 83 -9.02 4.28 0.10
CA GLN A 83 -8.81 5.57 -0.53
C GLN A 83 -8.08 6.49 0.44
N PRO A 84 -6.83 6.89 0.14
CA PRO A 84 -6.10 7.86 0.95
C PRO A 84 -6.67 9.29 0.75
N LEU A 85 -6.19 10.23 1.53
CA LEU A 85 -6.52 11.65 1.34
C LEU A 85 -5.95 12.20 0.02
N SER A 86 -4.90 11.62 -0.49
CA SER A 86 -4.44 11.86 -1.88
C SER A 86 -5.47 11.33 -2.88
N THR A 87 -5.61 12.02 -4.00
CA THR A 87 -6.52 11.64 -5.09
C THR A 87 -5.82 10.85 -6.20
N LEU A 88 -4.52 10.62 -6.08
CA LEU A 88 -3.71 10.07 -7.15
C LEU A 88 -3.94 8.57 -7.37
N ASN A 89 -3.95 7.78 -6.28
CA ASN A 89 -4.08 6.34 -6.37
C ASN A 89 -4.66 5.73 -5.09
N THR A 90 -5.05 4.45 -5.10
CA THR A 90 -5.57 3.73 -3.94
C THR A 90 -4.45 2.97 -3.23
N LEU A 91 -4.66 2.66 -1.94
CA LEU A 91 -3.82 1.76 -1.16
C LEU A 91 -4.40 0.34 -1.18
N LYS A 92 -3.55 -0.66 -1.32
CA LYS A 92 -3.90 -2.07 -1.20
C LYS A 92 -3.44 -2.56 0.17
N LEU A 93 -4.39 -3.03 0.96
CA LEU A 93 -4.12 -3.62 2.27
C LEU A 93 -4.10 -5.14 2.11
N THR A 94 -2.99 -5.75 2.46
CA THR A 94 -2.80 -7.20 2.36
C THR A 94 -2.47 -7.75 3.73
N GLN A 95 -3.09 -8.85 4.11
CA GLN A 95 -2.71 -9.61 5.29
C GLN A 95 -2.30 -11.00 4.84
N THR A 96 -1.07 -11.38 5.20
CA THR A 96 -0.53 -12.72 4.88
C THR A 96 -1.13 -13.79 5.76
N THR A 97 -0.93 -15.04 5.41
CA THR A 97 -1.33 -16.19 6.22
C THR A 97 -0.54 -16.29 7.53
N SER A 98 0.66 -15.69 7.60
CA SER A 98 1.43 -15.53 8.84
C SER A 98 0.89 -14.44 9.77
N GLY A 99 0.04 -13.55 9.24
CA GLY A 99 -0.58 -12.46 9.99
C GLY A 99 0.10 -11.11 9.77
N ASP A 100 1.13 -11.04 8.94
CA ASP A 100 1.82 -9.80 8.60
C ASP A 100 0.91 -8.92 7.74
N ILE A 101 0.98 -7.62 7.95
CA ILE A 101 0.16 -6.64 7.23
C ILE A 101 1.06 -5.82 6.31
N PHE A 102 0.64 -5.67 5.07
CA PHE A 102 1.28 -4.83 4.07
C PHE A 102 0.32 -3.75 3.58
N VAL A 103 0.89 -2.59 3.29
CA VAL A 103 0.22 -1.48 2.59
C VAL A 103 0.98 -1.24 1.29
N ASN A 104 0.42 -1.64 0.17
CA ASN A 104 1.15 -1.83 -1.10
C ASN A 104 2.35 -2.77 -0.88
N GLN A 105 3.60 -2.27 -1.07
CA GLN A 105 4.84 -3.01 -0.84
C GLN A 105 5.36 -2.90 0.60
N ALA A 106 4.87 -1.93 1.38
CA ALA A 106 5.41 -1.62 2.70
C ALA A 106 4.84 -2.55 3.78
N GLU A 107 5.71 -3.14 4.59
CA GLU A 107 5.31 -3.93 5.75
C GLU A 107 4.95 -3.03 6.94
N VAL A 108 3.88 -3.37 7.64
CA VAL A 108 3.52 -2.73 8.91
C VAL A 108 4.33 -3.36 10.04
N THR A 109 5.40 -2.70 10.43
CA THR A 109 6.33 -3.21 11.46
C THR A 109 5.84 -2.97 12.89
N SER A 110 4.97 -1.97 13.09
CA SER A 110 4.28 -1.73 14.37
C SER A 110 2.91 -1.12 14.10
N ALA A 111 1.87 -1.85 14.53
CA ALA A 111 0.49 -1.44 14.32
C ALA A 111 -0.15 -0.81 15.56
N ASP A 112 -1.27 -0.11 15.35
CA ASP A 112 -2.19 0.34 16.39
C ASP A 112 -1.61 1.28 17.44
N ILE A 113 -0.71 2.18 17.04
CA ILE A 113 -0.25 3.27 17.91
C ILE A 113 -1.35 4.33 17.98
N ASN A 114 -2.06 4.35 19.09
CA ASN A 114 -3.19 5.27 19.27
C ASN A 114 -2.74 6.71 19.47
N SER A 115 -3.43 7.62 18.82
CA SER A 115 -3.33 9.07 19.00
C SER A 115 -4.68 9.67 19.40
N SER A 116 -4.72 10.96 19.71
CA SER A 116 -5.98 11.64 20.08
C SER A 116 -6.97 11.80 18.92
N ASN A 117 -6.50 11.67 17.69
CA ASN A 117 -7.28 11.86 16.47
C ASN A 117 -7.04 10.75 15.44
N GLY A 118 -6.79 9.53 15.90
CA GLY A 118 -6.69 8.37 15.02
C GLY A 118 -5.65 7.34 15.45
N VAL A 119 -5.22 6.53 14.50
CA VAL A 119 -4.25 5.45 14.70
C VAL A 119 -3.06 5.63 13.77
N VAL A 120 -1.88 5.24 14.22
CA VAL A 120 -0.64 5.25 13.44
C VAL A 120 -0.13 3.83 13.27
N HIS A 121 0.20 3.46 12.05
CA HIS A 121 0.89 2.23 11.70
C HIS A 121 2.27 2.57 11.16
N VAL A 122 3.31 2.02 11.75
CA VAL A 122 4.69 2.19 11.30
C VAL A 122 4.95 1.29 10.12
N ILE A 123 5.54 1.83 9.07
CA ILE A 123 5.87 1.09 7.85
C ILE A 123 7.36 1.21 7.52
N ASP A 124 7.89 0.18 6.88
CA ASP A 124 9.30 0.07 6.51
C ASP A 124 9.66 0.70 5.16
N ALA A 125 8.66 1.16 4.39
CA ALA A 125 8.90 1.81 3.11
C ALA A 125 7.99 3.04 2.92
N VAL A 126 8.46 4.02 2.14
CA VAL A 126 7.65 5.19 1.75
C VAL A 126 6.67 4.76 0.65
N LEU A 127 5.39 5.08 0.83
CA LEU A 127 4.36 4.81 -0.16
C LEU A 127 4.42 5.84 -1.29
N LEU A 128 4.55 5.37 -2.52
CA LEU A 128 4.55 6.23 -3.70
C LEU A 128 3.25 6.04 -4.50
N PRO A 129 2.57 7.10 -4.90
CA PRO A 129 1.32 7.03 -5.68
C PRO A 129 1.58 6.73 -7.17
N ILE A 130 2.51 5.84 -7.46
CA ILE A 130 2.87 5.41 -8.81
C ILE A 130 1.98 4.24 -9.19
N ALA A 131 1.45 4.25 -10.42
CA ALA A 131 0.61 3.17 -10.91
C ALA A 131 1.45 1.91 -11.14
N THR A 132 1.24 0.91 -10.31
CA THR A 132 1.86 -0.42 -10.42
C THR A 132 1.06 -1.34 -11.34
N VAL A 133 1.59 -2.53 -11.66
CA VAL A 133 0.85 -3.54 -12.44
C VAL A 133 -0.43 -3.99 -11.73
N VAL A 134 -0.45 -3.95 -10.39
CA VAL A 134 -1.64 -4.23 -9.59
C VAL A 134 -2.69 -3.15 -9.76
N ASP A 135 -2.30 -1.88 -9.78
CA ASP A 135 -3.22 -0.75 -10.05
C ASP A 135 -3.84 -0.85 -11.44
N LEU A 136 -3.03 -1.19 -12.44
CA LEU A 136 -3.52 -1.39 -13.81
C LEU A 136 -4.51 -2.54 -13.88
N ALA A 137 -4.27 -3.65 -13.16
CA ALA A 137 -5.22 -4.76 -13.09
C ALA A 137 -6.55 -4.35 -12.44
N ILE A 138 -6.52 -3.59 -11.35
CA ILE A 138 -7.71 -3.08 -10.67
C ILE A 138 -8.47 -2.11 -11.57
N ASN A 139 -7.79 -1.11 -12.14
CA ASN A 139 -8.40 -0.05 -12.95
C ASN A 139 -8.98 -0.56 -14.27
N ASN A 140 -8.48 -1.69 -14.80
CA ASN A 140 -9.00 -2.35 -15.99
C ASN A 140 -9.96 -3.51 -15.68
N ASN A 141 -10.44 -3.63 -14.44
CA ASN A 141 -11.43 -4.63 -14.03
C ASN A 141 -11.00 -6.10 -14.27
N PHE A 142 -9.71 -6.42 -14.13
CA PHE A 142 -9.22 -7.81 -14.11
C PHE A 142 -9.49 -8.45 -12.74
N THR A 143 -10.76 -8.51 -12.35
CA THR A 143 -11.20 -8.87 -10.99
C THR A 143 -10.73 -10.26 -10.56
N THR A 144 -10.76 -11.23 -11.49
CA THR A 144 -10.33 -12.60 -11.20
C THR A 144 -8.81 -12.69 -11.03
N LEU A 145 -8.04 -12.00 -11.88
CA LEU A 145 -6.59 -11.91 -11.74
C LEU A 145 -6.22 -11.23 -10.42
N THR A 146 -6.86 -10.11 -10.09
CA THR A 146 -6.62 -9.41 -8.82
C THR A 146 -6.90 -10.32 -7.63
N ALA A 147 -7.99 -11.09 -7.64
CA ALA A 147 -8.30 -12.06 -6.59
C ALA A 147 -7.23 -13.16 -6.48
N ALA A 148 -6.69 -13.63 -7.61
CA ALA A 148 -5.61 -14.60 -7.64
C ALA A 148 -4.30 -14.05 -7.05
N VAL A 149 -3.91 -12.83 -7.44
CA VAL A 149 -2.71 -12.13 -6.94
C VAL A 149 -2.80 -11.89 -5.42
N VAL A 150 -3.99 -11.49 -4.92
CA VAL A 150 -4.23 -11.33 -3.48
C VAL A 150 -4.12 -12.67 -2.76
N LYS A 151 -4.73 -13.73 -3.31
CA LYS A 151 -4.72 -15.07 -2.71
C LYS A 151 -3.32 -15.70 -2.67
N ALA A 152 -2.50 -15.41 -3.69
CA ALA A 152 -1.10 -15.86 -3.79
C ALA A 152 -0.14 -14.97 -2.97
N GLU A 153 -0.64 -13.97 -2.24
CA GLU A 153 0.16 -13.03 -1.43
C GLU A 153 1.22 -12.26 -2.26
N LEU A 154 0.98 -12.08 -3.57
CA LEU A 154 1.92 -11.42 -4.49
C LEU A 154 1.75 -9.90 -4.54
N VAL A 155 0.73 -9.33 -3.88
CA VAL A 155 0.48 -7.87 -3.92
C VAL A 155 1.68 -7.05 -3.48
N PRO A 156 2.36 -7.36 -2.35
CA PRO A 156 3.52 -6.57 -1.93
C PRO A 156 4.63 -6.54 -3.00
N ALA A 157 4.97 -7.69 -3.56
CA ALA A 157 6.01 -7.80 -4.59
C ALA A 157 5.62 -7.06 -5.88
N LEU A 158 4.38 -7.22 -6.35
CA LEU A 158 3.90 -6.62 -7.60
C LEU A 158 3.51 -5.12 -7.44
N SER A 159 3.45 -4.61 -6.24
CA SER A 159 3.22 -3.19 -5.93
C SER A 159 4.50 -2.43 -5.64
N ASP A 160 5.67 -3.04 -5.79
CA ASP A 160 6.95 -2.36 -5.67
C ASP A 160 7.15 -1.41 -6.87
N PRO A 161 7.25 -0.09 -6.64
CA PRO A 161 7.36 0.89 -7.70
C PRO A 161 8.73 0.91 -8.40
N PHE A 162 9.73 0.23 -7.84
CA PHE A 162 11.10 0.18 -8.38
C PHE A 162 11.37 -1.13 -9.12
N SER A 163 10.46 -2.10 -9.05
CA SER A 163 10.57 -3.35 -9.80
C SER A 163 9.99 -3.23 -11.20
N GLU A 164 10.69 -3.76 -12.19
CA GLU A 164 10.24 -3.81 -13.58
C GLU A 164 9.61 -5.18 -13.87
N PHE A 165 8.30 -5.19 -14.12
CA PHE A 165 7.56 -6.41 -14.45
C PHE A 165 6.96 -6.34 -15.85
N THR A 166 6.92 -7.50 -16.51
CA THR A 166 6.03 -7.75 -17.65
C THR A 166 4.98 -8.76 -17.21
N VAL A 167 3.72 -8.33 -17.15
CA VAL A 167 2.60 -9.18 -16.73
C VAL A 167 1.71 -9.50 -17.93
N PHE A 168 1.55 -10.78 -18.23
CA PHE A 168 0.55 -11.27 -19.17
C PHE A 168 -0.75 -11.50 -18.42
N ALA A 169 -1.65 -10.51 -18.49
CA ALA A 169 -2.88 -10.48 -17.70
C ALA A 169 -4.02 -11.25 -18.38
N PRO A 170 -4.42 -12.43 -17.89
CA PRO A 170 -5.58 -13.13 -18.40
C PRO A 170 -6.86 -12.36 -18.04
N THR A 171 -7.80 -12.31 -18.98
CA THR A 171 -9.11 -11.71 -18.77
C THR A 171 -9.98 -12.55 -17.84
N ASN A 172 -11.04 -11.96 -17.26
CA ASN A 172 -12.01 -12.72 -16.47
C ASN A 172 -12.60 -13.89 -17.29
N ALA A 173 -12.90 -13.68 -18.58
CA ALA A 173 -13.39 -14.74 -19.48
C ALA A 173 -12.38 -15.87 -19.68
N ALA A 174 -11.08 -15.58 -19.65
CA ALA A 174 -10.06 -16.64 -19.73
C ALA A 174 -10.11 -17.56 -18.49
N PHE A 175 -10.34 -16.99 -17.32
CA PHE A 175 -10.54 -17.77 -16.09
C PHE A 175 -11.87 -18.55 -16.11
N ASP A 176 -12.95 -18.00 -16.66
CA ASP A 176 -14.22 -18.71 -16.82
C ASP A 176 -14.07 -19.93 -17.75
N ASN A 177 -13.31 -19.77 -18.83
CA ASN A 177 -12.98 -20.87 -19.74
C ASN A 177 -12.15 -21.96 -19.03
N LEU A 178 -11.19 -21.55 -18.18
CA LEU A 178 -10.36 -22.48 -17.42
C LEU A 178 -11.21 -23.24 -16.38
N THR A 179 -12.11 -22.58 -15.64
CA THR A 179 -13.01 -23.24 -14.68
C THR A 179 -13.89 -24.27 -15.38
N THR A 180 -14.40 -23.93 -16.56
CA THR A 180 -15.21 -24.84 -17.37
C THR A 180 -14.40 -26.06 -17.84
N ALA A 181 -13.19 -25.83 -18.34
CA ALA A 181 -12.32 -26.90 -18.83
C ALA A 181 -11.89 -27.89 -17.73
N LEU A 182 -11.69 -27.38 -16.51
CA LEU A 182 -11.27 -28.18 -15.35
C LEU A 182 -12.47 -28.76 -14.57
N GLY A 183 -13.71 -28.41 -14.92
CA GLY A 183 -14.92 -28.86 -14.20
C GLY A 183 -14.95 -28.38 -12.75
N THR A 184 -14.38 -27.22 -12.46
CA THR A 184 -14.30 -26.61 -11.13
C THR A 184 -14.88 -25.19 -11.15
N ASN A 185 -14.83 -24.49 -10.02
CA ASN A 185 -15.19 -23.08 -9.92
C ASN A 185 -13.95 -22.24 -9.59
N LEU A 186 -14.11 -20.92 -9.58
CA LEU A 186 -13.01 -19.99 -9.28
C LEU A 186 -12.33 -20.31 -7.94
N ASN A 187 -13.10 -20.60 -6.88
CA ASN A 187 -12.53 -21.00 -5.59
C ASN A 187 -11.68 -22.26 -5.68
N GLY A 188 -12.06 -23.19 -6.54
CA GLY A 188 -11.26 -24.40 -6.80
C GLY A 188 -9.91 -24.07 -7.42
N ILE A 189 -9.86 -23.10 -8.33
CA ILE A 189 -8.60 -22.61 -8.93
C ILE A 189 -7.77 -21.84 -7.90
N LEU A 190 -8.39 -20.92 -7.18
CA LEU A 190 -7.69 -20.09 -6.19
C LEU A 190 -7.15 -20.85 -4.97
N ASN A 191 -7.56 -22.10 -4.79
CA ASN A 191 -7.05 -22.98 -3.73
C ASN A 191 -6.14 -24.10 -4.25
N LEU A 192 -5.65 -23.97 -5.48
CA LEU A 192 -4.61 -24.89 -5.97
C LEU A 192 -3.33 -24.71 -5.15
N PRO A 193 -2.63 -25.83 -4.81
CA PRO A 193 -1.43 -25.78 -3.96
C PRO A 193 -0.24 -25.05 -4.58
N ASN A 194 -0.28 -24.77 -5.88
CA ASN A 194 0.78 -24.12 -6.65
C ASN A 194 0.28 -22.82 -7.30
N LEU A 195 -0.58 -22.09 -6.63
CA LEU A 195 -1.12 -20.81 -7.17
C LEU A 195 -0.04 -19.74 -7.30
N GLU A 196 1.04 -19.86 -6.53
CA GLU A 196 2.17 -18.93 -6.49
C GLU A 196 3.25 -19.24 -7.57
N ASP A 197 3.24 -20.44 -8.14
CA ASP A 197 4.17 -20.88 -9.19
C ASP A 197 3.65 -20.48 -10.59
#